data_ea692e15f2164eaa4930624dcf9f1af2
#
_entry.id   ea692e15f2164eaa4930624dcf9f1af2
#
_cell.length_a   1.000
_cell.length_b   1.000
_cell.length_c   1.000
_cell.angle_alpha   90.00
_cell.angle_beta   90.00
_cell.angle_gamma   90.00
#
_symmetry.space_group_name_H-M   'P 1'
#
loop_
_entity.id
_entity.type
_entity.pdbx_description
1 polymer ?
#
loop_
_entity_poly.entity_id
_entity_poly.type
_entity_poly.pdbx_seq_one_letter_code
_entity_poly.pdbx_strand_id
1 'polypeptide(L)'
;GLGDVYKRQMRDDYCDGLGDCLPTCPTGAITFEEREAPAYDEAAVKAAQAAKKQAHTGCPGTAIRQLMHKKPAPPAPGGETESQLTNWPVQIKLVPTRAPYFDGAELLIAADCTAFAYADFHSRFLAGRVCLIGCPKLDGVDYTEKLAEILRGNSIRSVTVLRMEVPCCGGLEMAARRAVEQCGKDMPWQVCTVHIDGTVTKN
;
A
#
# COMPACT_ATOMS: atom_id res chain seq x y z
N GLY A 1 17.18 -1.53 -4.29
CA GLY A 1 17.80 -1.61 -3.03
C GLY A 1 17.62 -0.39 -2.16
N LEU A 2 16.45 -0.24 -1.55
CA LEU A 2 16.27 0.65 -0.40
C LEU A 2 16.70 -0.15 0.82
N GLY A 3 17.85 0.17 1.40
CA GLY A 3 18.30 -0.47 2.63
C GLY A 3 19.81 -0.51 2.81
N ASP A 4 20.58 -0.56 1.73
CA ASP A 4 22.02 -0.50 1.84
C ASP A 4 22.52 0.88 1.39
N VAL A 5 23.16 1.58 2.30
CA VAL A 5 23.85 2.84 2.04
C VAL A 5 24.95 2.66 1.01
N TYR A 6 25.39 1.41 0.81
CA TYR A 6 26.41 1.03 -0.17
C TYR A 6 25.95 -0.17 -0.99
N LYS A 7 25.86 -0.04 -2.32
CA LYS A 7 25.77 -1.17 -3.23
C LYS A 7 27.14 -1.82 -3.30
N ARG A 8 27.30 -2.96 -2.65
CA ARG A 8 28.52 -3.77 -2.72
C ARG A 8 28.27 -5.04 -3.50
N GLN A 9 29.19 -5.37 -4.40
CA GLN A 9 29.19 -6.65 -5.05
C GLN A 9 29.41 -7.76 -4.01
N MET A 10 28.53 -8.76 -3.98
CA MET A 10 28.56 -9.82 -2.97
C MET A 10 29.62 -10.88 -3.25
N ARG A 11 29.90 -11.11 -4.53
CA ARG A 11 30.89 -12.09 -5.01
C ARG A 11 31.50 -11.57 -6.30
N ASP A 12 32.79 -11.82 -6.49
CA ASP A 12 33.55 -11.32 -7.64
C ASP A 12 33.13 -12.00 -8.96
N ASP A 13 32.74 -13.28 -8.90
CA ASP A 13 32.27 -14.08 -10.02
C ASP A 13 30.82 -13.78 -10.46
N TYR A 14 30.19 -12.73 -9.88
CA TYR A 14 28.86 -12.23 -10.26
C TYR A 14 28.92 -11.04 -11.22
N CYS A 15 30.10 -10.56 -11.54
CA CYS A 15 30.30 -9.47 -12.50
C CYS A 15 30.55 -10.04 -13.89
N ASP A 16 29.71 -9.66 -14.85
CA ASP A 16 29.86 -10.02 -16.25
C ASP A 16 30.86 -9.11 -17.01
N GLY A 17 31.31 -8.02 -16.37
CA GLY A 17 32.27 -7.07 -16.94
C GLY A 17 31.68 -6.13 -18.01
N LEU A 18 30.38 -6.21 -18.33
CA LEU A 18 29.76 -5.43 -19.41
C LEU A 18 29.58 -3.94 -19.06
N GLY A 19 29.62 -3.59 -17.78
CA GLY A 19 29.55 -2.19 -17.33
C GLY A 19 28.17 -1.54 -17.41
N ASP A 20 27.11 -2.28 -17.72
CA ASP A 20 25.74 -1.76 -17.85
C ASP A 20 25.18 -1.13 -16.57
N CYS A 21 25.79 -1.44 -15.42
CA CYS A 21 25.44 -0.85 -14.14
C CYS A 21 26.03 0.56 -13.91
N LEU A 22 27.09 0.96 -14.68
CA LEU A 22 27.82 2.20 -14.43
C LEU A 22 27.04 3.47 -14.76
N PRO A 23 26.31 3.57 -15.88
CA PRO A 23 25.60 4.80 -16.24
C PRO A 23 24.34 5.06 -15.43
N THR A 24 23.90 4.11 -14.59
CA THR A 24 22.63 4.18 -13.86
C THR A 24 22.71 4.92 -12.52
N CYS A 25 23.88 5.34 -12.08
CA CYS A 25 24.02 6.07 -10.81
C CYS A 25 24.04 7.59 -11.04
N PRO A 26 22.95 8.32 -10.74
CA PRO A 26 22.88 9.77 -10.98
C PRO A 26 23.81 10.59 -10.07
N THR A 27 24.34 10.00 -9.01
CA THR A 27 25.22 10.64 -8.03
C THR A 27 26.68 10.28 -8.20
N GLY A 28 27.05 9.46 -9.20
CA GLY A 28 28.43 9.01 -9.40
C GLY A 28 29.02 8.17 -8.27
N ALA A 29 28.17 7.58 -7.43
CA ALA A 29 28.60 6.80 -6.27
C ALA A 29 29.08 5.37 -6.62
N ILE A 30 29.01 4.97 -7.89
CA ILE A 30 29.53 3.70 -8.37
C ILE A 30 30.90 3.94 -9.00
N THR A 31 31.92 3.33 -8.41
CA THR A 31 33.27 3.29 -8.95
C THR A 31 33.63 1.85 -9.32
N PHE A 32 34.50 1.67 -10.27
CA PHE A 32 35.01 0.36 -10.65
C PHE A 32 36.54 0.30 -10.48
N GLU A 33 37.01 -0.88 -10.24
CA GLU A 33 38.44 -1.19 -10.09
C GLU A 33 38.73 -2.41 -10.97
N GLU A 34 39.77 -2.27 -11.82
CA GLU A 34 40.26 -3.41 -12.63
C GLU A 34 41.15 -4.31 -11.76
N ARG A 35 40.76 -5.57 -11.66
CA ARG A 35 41.50 -6.58 -10.91
C ARG A 35 41.27 -7.97 -11.50
N GLU A 36 42.22 -8.90 -11.27
CA GLU A 36 41.98 -10.31 -11.58
C GLU A 36 40.84 -10.85 -10.70
N ALA A 37 39.83 -11.40 -11.35
CA ALA A 37 38.65 -12.00 -10.68
C ALA A 37 38.33 -13.36 -11.32
N PRO A 38 37.70 -14.29 -10.58
CA PRO A 38 37.20 -15.53 -11.15
C PRO A 38 36.23 -15.26 -12.32
N ALA A 39 36.21 -16.19 -13.27
CA ALA A 39 35.31 -16.11 -14.42
C ALA A 39 33.85 -16.02 -13.96
N TYR A 40 33.04 -15.27 -14.71
CA TYR A 40 31.62 -15.11 -14.45
C TYR A 40 30.88 -16.45 -14.40
N ASP A 41 30.20 -16.72 -13.29
CA ASP A 41 29.40 -17.93 -13.08
C ASP A 41 27.91 -17.66 -13.25
N GLU A 42 27.43 -17.75 -14.48
CA GLU A 42 26.00 -17.57 -14.82
C GLU A 42 25.08 -18.55 -14.08
N ALA A 43 25.54 -19.78 -13.84
CA ALA A 43 24.77 -20.81 -13.17
C ALA A 43 24.54 -20.44 -11.68
N ALA A 44 25.60 -19.99 -11.00
CA ALA A 44 25.51 -19.52 -9.62
C ALA A 44 24.64 -18.26 -9.49
N VAL A 45 24.72 -17.34 -10.46
CA VAL A 45 23.86 -16.14 -10.49
C VAL A 45 22.39 -16.52 -10.66
N LYS A 46 22.07 -17.41 -11.61
CA LYS A 46 20.69 -17.90 -11.80
C LYS A 46 20.16 -18.65 -10.57
N ALA A 47 20.98 -19.47 -9.93
CA ALA A 47 20.62 -20.16 -8.70
C ALA A 47 20.35 -19.18 -7.54
N ALA A 48 21.21 -18.18 -7.38
CA ALA A 48 21.03 -17.15 -6.36
C ALA A 48 19.78 -16.27 -6.62
N GLN A 49 19.50 -15.97 -7.88
CA GLN A 49 18.26 -15.25 -8.26
C GLN A 49 17.01 -16.09 -8.03
N ALA A 50 17.06 -17.40 -8.33
CA ALA A 50 15.95 -18.32 -8.07
C ALA A 50 15.70 -18.47 -6.57
N ALA A 51 16.73 -18.60 -5.75
CA ALA A 51 16.64 -18.63 -4.29
C ALA A 51 16.08 -17.32 -3.72
N LYS A 52 16.49 -16.16 -4.27
CA LYS A 52 15.91 -14.86 -3.91
C LYS A 52 14.45 -14.73 -4.31
N LYS A 53 14.06 -15.25 -5.49
CA LYS A 53 12.64 -15.27 -5.91
C LYS A 53 11.77 -16.15 -5.00
N GLN A 54 12.32 -17.24 -4.45
CA GLN A 54 11.60 -18.05 -3.47
C GLN A 54 11.58 -17.44 -2.06
N ALA A 55 12.58 -16.64 -1.69
CA ALA A 55 12.69 -15.99 -0.38
C ALA A 55 12.03 -14.60 -0.31
N HIS A 56 11.75 -13.96 -1.44
CA HIS A 56 11.18 -12.61 -1.51
C HIS A 56 9.91 -12.59 -2.37
N THR A 57 8.78 -12.77 -1.73
CA THR A 57 7.49 -12.32 -2.24
C THR A 57 7.40 -10.79 -2.14
N GLY A 58 8.13 -10.08 -2.98
CA GLY A 58 8.02 -8.63 -3.11
C GLY A 58 8.72 -7.78 -2.03
N CYS A 59 8.67 -6.47 -2.20
CA CYS A 59 9.09 -5.50 -1.20
C CYS A 59 8.26 -5.68 0.09
N PRO A 60 8.85 -5.59 1.30
CA PRO A 60 8.09 -5.67 2.56
C PRO A 60 6.91 -4.70 2.63
N GLY A 61 6.98 -3.55 1.94
CA GLY A 61 5.91 -2.56 1.85
C GLY A 61 4.70 -3.01 1.03
N THR A 62 4.85 -3.99 0.12
CA THR A 62 3.77 -4.54 -0.71
C THR A 62 3.34 -5.93 -0.29
N ALA A 63 4.02 -6.55 0.70
CA ALA A 63 3.67 -7.88 1.19
C ALA A 63 2.27 -7.87 1.82
N ILE A 64 1.40 -8.77 1.35
CA ILE A 64 0.04 -8.92 1.89
C ILE A 64 0.11 -9.42 3.33
N ARG A 65 -0.52 -8.70 4.24
CA ARG A 65 -0.67 -9.11 5.64
C ARG A 65 -2.09 -8.86 6.11
N GLN A 66 -2.67 -9.88 6.71
CA GLN A 66 -3.92 -9.76 7.48
C GLN A 66 -3.53 -9.65 8.95
N LEU A 67 -3.88 -8.54 9.58
CA LEU A 67 -3.55 -8.27 10.97
C LEU A 67 -4.73 -8.73 11.85
N MET A 68 -4.44 -9.63 12.78
CA MET A 68 -5.41 -10.15 13.73
C MET A 68 -5.34 -9.31 15.00
N HIS A 69 -6.39 -8.57 15.30
CA HIS A 69 -6.51 -7.87 16.58
C HIS A 69 -7.42 -8.67 17.53
N LYS A 70 -7.04 -8.76 18.79
CA LYS A 70 -7.96 -9.16 19.84
C LYS A 70 -9.09 -8.12 19.89
N LYS A 71 -10.34 -8.58 20.17
CA LYS A 71 -11.47 -7.65 20.36
C LYS A 71 -11.02 -6.48 21.24
N PRO A 72 -11.26 -5.22 20.81
CA PRO A 72 -10.87 -4.07 21.61
C PRO A 72 -11.51 -4.17 23.00
N ALA A 73 -10.67 -4.27 24.02
CA ALA A 73 -11.10 -3.98 25.37
C ALA A 73 -11.36 -2.47 25.46
N PRO A 74 -12.36 -2.02 26.24
CA PRO A 74 -12.54 -0.60 26.47
C PRO A 74 -11.21 -0.04 27.03
N PRO A 75 -10.73 1.13 26.51
CA PRO A 75 -9.46 1.69 26.93
C PRO A 75 -9.51 1.93 28.45
N ALA A 76 -8.54 1.39 29.16
CA ALA A 76 -8.31 1.75 30.55
C ALA A 76 -7.91 3.24 30.61
N PRO A 77 -8.33 3.99 31.62
CA PRO A 77 -7.92 5.37 31.77
C PRO A 77 -6.38 5.48 31.77
N GLY A 78 -5.82 6.15 30.74
CA GLY A 78 -4.36 6.31 30.57
C GLY A 78 -3.65 5.19 29.81
N GLY A 79 -4.35 4.21 29.23
CA GLY A 79 -3.75 3.14 28.40
C GLY A 79 -3.47 3.59 26.96
N GLU A 80 -2.43 3.01 26.34
CA GLU A 80 -2.14 3.18 24.94
C GLU A 80 -3.28 2.64 24.08
N THR A 81 -3.72 3.40 23.05
CA THR A 81 -4.73 2.95 22.09
C THR A 81 -4.09 1.98 21.10
N GLU A 82 -4.61 0.76 21.02
CA GLU A 82 -4.14 -0.23 20.07
C GLU A 82 -4.56 0.13 18.63
N SER A 83 -3.67 -0.13 17.67
CA SER A 83 -3.97 0.02 16.26
C SER A 83 -5.15 -0.87 15.86
N GLN A 84 -6.08 -0.33 15.08
CA GLN A 84 -7.22 -1.08 14.53
C GLN A 84 -7.00 -1.46 13.05
N LEU A 85 -5.76 -1.37 12.55
CA LEU A 85 -5.43 -1.73 11.18
C LEU A 85 -5.51 -3.24 10.98
N THR A 86 -6.29 -3.71 10.01
CA THR A 86 -6.55 -5.13 9.76
C THR A 86 -5.85 -5.68 8.53
N ASN A 87 -5.34 -4.82 7.64
CA ASN A 87 -4.70 -5.23 6.39
C ASN A 87 -3.41 -4.46 6.11
N TRP A 88 -2.54 -5.07 5.33
CA TRP A 88 -1.37 -4.46 4.73
C TRP A 88 -1.14 -5.05 3.33
N PRO A 89 -0.77 -4.27 2.33
CA PRO A 89 -0.60 -2.80 2.33
C PRO A 89 -1.92 -2.04 2.43
N VAL A 90 -1.85 -0.72 2.73
CA VAL A 90 -3.03 0.15 2.81
C VAL A 90 -3.16 1.07 1.59
N GLN A 91 -2.06 1.42 0.93
CA GLN A 91 -2.07 2.31 -0.24
C GLN A 91 -2.77 1.67 -1.43
N ILE A 92 -3.75 2.36 -2.03
CA ILE A 92 -4.51 1.87 -3.19
C ILE A 92 -3.58 1.43 -4.32
N LYS A 93 -2.49 2.15 -4.56
CA LYS A 93 -1.52 1.80 -5.61
C LYS A 93 -0.77 0.49 -5.34
N LEU A 94 -0.58 0.13 -4.08
CA LEU A 94 0.23 -1.02 -3.67
C LEU A 94 -0.62 -2.26 -3.37
N VAL A 95 -1.88 -2.09 -2.98
CA VAL A 95 -2.74 -3.21 -2.62
C VAL A 95 -3.02 -4.07 -3.86
N PRO A 96 -3.02 -5.41 -3.75
CA PRO A 96 -3.45 -6.28 -4.84
C PRO A 96 -4.96 -6.16 -5.07
N THR A 97 -5.43 -6.46 -6.27
CA THR A 97 -6.87 -6.44 -6.60
C THR A 97 -7.64 -7.62 -5.98
N ARG A 98 -6.93 -8.64 -5.50
CA ARG A 98 -7.49 -9.78 -4.77
C ARG A 98 -6.62 -10.11 -3.56
N ALA A 99 -7.26 -10.23 -2.39
CA ALA A 99 -6.59 -10.65 -1.16
C ALA A 99 -7.61 -11.26 -0.19
N PRO A 100 -7.19 -12.21 0.68
CA PRO A 100 -8.09 -12.87 1.62
C PRO A 100 -8.82 -11.92 2.56
N TYR A 101 -8.20 -10.79 2.92
CA TYR A 101 -8.80 -9.80 3.82
C TYR A 101 -9.98 -9.03 3.20
N PHE A 102 -10.18 -9.11 1.89
CA PHE A 102 -11.35 -8.50 1.23
C PHE A 102 -12.62 -9.35 1.36
N ASP A 103 -12.49 -10.63 1.70
CA ASP A 103 -13.65 -11.51 1.77
C ASP A 103 -14.56 -11.14 2.94
N GLY A 104 -15.81 -10.79 2.63
CA GLY A 104 -16.79 -10.33 3.60
C GLY A 104 -16.46 -8.96 4.24
N ALA A 105 -15.54 -8.17 3.66
CA ALA A 105 -15.06 -6.94 4.26
C ALA A 105 -16.06 -5.78 4.15
N GLU A 106 -16.06 -4.92 5.17
CA GLU A 106 -16.47 -3.52 5.05
C GLU A 106 -15.26 -2.70 4.63
N LEU A 107 -15.33 -2.07 3.46
CA LEU A 107 -14.21 -1.36 2.87
C LEU A 107 -14.25 0.13 3.24
N LEU A 108 -13.15 0.62 3.81
CA LEU A 108 -12.90 2.04 4.04
C LEU A 108 -11.95 2.56 2.96
N ILE A 109 -12.37 3.52 2.17
CA ILE A 109 -11.52 4.25 1.21
C ILE A 109 -11.29 5.64 1.80
N ALA A 110 -10.10 5.90 2.33
CA ALA A 110 -9.80 7.13 3.05
C ALA A 110 -8.74 7.99 2.33
N ALA A 111 -8.92 9.30 2.36
CA ALA A 111 -7.87 10.21 1.91
C ALA A 111 -6.71 10.22 2.92
N ASP A 112 -5.48 10.29 2.45
CA ASP A 112 -4.26 10.22 3.28
C ASP A 112 -4.28 11.17 4.49
N CYS A 113 -4.87 12.36 4.33
CA CYS A 113 -4.91 13.37 5.40
C CYS A 113 -5.93 13.07 6.51
N THR A 114 -6.91 12.19 6.29
CA THR A 114 -8.04 12.01 7.21
C THR A 114 -7.63 11.44 8.57
N ALA A 115 -6.64 10.52 8.58
CA ALA A 115 -6.12 9.94 9.81
C ALA A 115 -5.38 10.96 10.70
N PHE A 116 -4.84 12.02 10.10
CA PHE A 116 -4.15 13.09 10.82
C PHE A 116 -5.12 14.17 11.30
N ALA A 117 -6.19 14.43 10.53
CA ALA A 117 -7.16 15.46 10.84
C ALA A 117 -8.20 15.00 11.89
N TYR A 118 -8.49 13.71 11.98
CA TYR A 118 -9.51 13.16 12.85
C TYR A 118 -8.92 12.24 13.92
N ALA A 119 -8.97 12.69 15.18
CA ALA A 119 -8.34 12.01 16.31
C ALA A 119 -8.86 10.58 16.53
N ASP A 120 -10.18 10.35 16.37
CA ASP A 120 -10.80 9.04 16.59
C ASP A 120 -10.83 8.16 15.32
N PHE A 121 -9.91 8.39 14.38
CA PHE A 121 -9.87 7.66 13.10
C PHE A 121 -9.85 6.14 13.30
N HIS A 122 -9.00 5.64 14.19
CA HIS A 122 -8.88 4.20 14.43
C HIS A 122 -10.15 3.60 15.03
N SER A 123 -10.69 4.22 16.06
CA SER A 123 -11.87 3.71 16.77
C SER A 123 -13.15 3.79 15.95
N ARG A 124 -13.33 4.88 15.20
CA ARG A 124 -14.59 5.18 14.52
C ARG A 124 -14.64 4.70 13.07
N PHE A 125 -13.53 4.78 12.36
CA PHE A 125 -13.51 4.47 10.94
C PHE A 125 -12.74 3.20 10.59
N LEU A 126 -11.64 2.92 11.28
CA LEU A 126 -10.77 1.81 10.95
C LEU A 126 -11.21 0.49 11.59
N ALA A 127 -11.76 0.53 12.81
CA ALA A 127 -12.13 -0.66 13.56
C ALA A 127 -13.11 -1.55 12.76
N GLY A 128 -12.70 -2.81 12.55
CA GLY A 128 -13.47 -3.82 11.84
C GLY A 128 -13.55 -3.65 10.32
N ARG A 129 -12.79 -2.72 9.74
CA ARG A 129 -12.78 -2.46 8.30
C ARG A 129 -11.43 -2.74 7.66
N VAL A 130 -11.48 -3.10 6.39
CA VAL A 130 -10.30 -3.10 5.51
C VAL A 130 -10.11 -1.69 4.98
N CYS A 131 -8.92 -1.13 5.19
CA CYS A 131 -8.63 0.26 4.85
C CYS A 131 -7.75 0.37 3.61
N LEU A 132 -8.17 1.20 2.66
CA LEU A 132 -7.39 1.64 1.51
C LEU A 132 -7.24 3.15 1.58
N ILE A 133 -6.01 3.64 1.39
CA ILE A 133 -5.73 5.07 1.42
C ILE A 133 -5.12 5.57 0.12
N GLY A 134 -5.28 6.85 -0.16
CA GLY A 134 -4.66 7.49 -1.32
C GLY A 134 -4.93 8.98 -1.40
N CYS A 135 -4.10 9.66 -2.19
CA CYS A 135 -4.25 11.07 -2.50
C CYS A 135 -4.23 11.29 -4.03
N PRO A 136 -5.38 11.53 -4.67
CA PRO A 136 -5.42 11.71 -6.13
C PRO A 136 -4.51 12.84 -6.62
N LYS A 137 -4.33 13.87 -5.79
CA LYS A 137 -3.47 15.02 -6.11
C LYS A 137 -1.98 14.65 -6.12
N LEU A 138 -1.52 13.88 -5.12
CA LEU A 138 -0.11 13.51 -4.99
C LEU A 138 0.25 12.32 -5.87
N ASP A 139 -0.64 11.36 -5.98
CA ASP A 139 -0.41 10.15 -6.76
C ASP A 139 -0.53 10.35 -8.28
N GLY A 140 -1.25 11.38 -8.71
CA GLY A 140 -1.42 11.73 -10.11
C GLY A 140 -2.13 10.64 -10.94
N VAL A 141 -2.97 9.81 -10.30
CA VAL A 141 -3.66 8.68 -10.94
C VAL A 141 -5.16 8.72 -10.67
N ASP A 142 -5.95 8.15 -11.58
CA ASP A 142 -7.37 7.83 -11.35
C ASP A 142 -7.46 6.43 -10.75
N TYR A 143 -8.04 6.32 -9.56
CA TYR A 143 -8.21 5.05 -8.86
C TYR A 143 -9.42 4.24 -9.33
N THR A 144 -10.25 4.78 -10.22
CA THR A 144 -11.55 4.20 -10.61
C THR A 144 -11.43 2.75 -11.03
N GLU A 145 -10.55 2.45 -11.99
CA GLU A 145 -10.40 1.11 -12.54
C GLU A 145 -9.95 0.11 -11.48
N LYS A 146 -8.91 0.45 -10.73
CA LYS A 146 -8.37 -0.43 -9.68
C LYS A 146 -9.38 -0.69 -8.58
N LEU A 147 -10.11 0.33 -8.12
CA LEU A 147 -11.17 0.16 -7.15
C LEU A 147 -12.32 -0.69 -7.71
N ALA A 148 -12.71 -0.49 -8.96
CA ALA A 148 -13.73 -1.32 -9.62
C ALA A 148 -13.30 -2.79 -9.72
N GLU A 149 -12.03 -3.07 -10.02
CA GLU A 149 -11.50 -4.44 -10.01
C GLU A 149 -11.55 -5.07 -8.62
N ILE A 150 -11.16 -4.34 -7.57
CA ILE A 150 -11.24 -4.80 -6.18
C ILE A 150 -12.69 -5.12 -5.82
N LEU A 151 -13.62 -4.22 -6.11
CA LEU A 151 -15.05 -4.39 -5.79
C LEU A 151 -15.66 -5.57 -6.58
N ARG A 152 -15.31 -5.72 -7.85
CA ARG A 152 -15.80 -6.80 -8.72
C ARG A 152 -15.26 -8.15 -8.32
N GLY A 153 -13.96 -8.22 -7.98
CA GLY A 153 -13.22 -9.46 -7.74
C GLY A 153 -13.35 -10.05 -6.34
N ASN A 154 -13.96 -9.35 -5.38
CA ASN A 154 -14.02 -9.76 -3.97
C ASN A 154 -15.43 -9.59 -3.38
N SER A 155 -15.73 -10.29 -2.28
CA SER A 155 -17.03 -10.24 -1.59
C SER A 155 -17.11 -9.06 -0.60
N ILE A 156 -17.06 -7.83 -1.11
CA ILE A 156 -17.18 -6.61 -0.30
C ILE A 156 -18.64 -6.41 0.13
N ARG A 157 -18.87 -6.14 1.42
CA ARG A 157 -20.22 -5.93 1.98
C ARG A 157 -20.69 -4.49 1.89
N SER A 158 -19.78 -3.54 2.07
CA SER A 158 -20.10 -2.10 2.03
C SER A 158 -18.86 -1.28 1.75
N VAL A 159 -19.06 -0.05 1.27
CA VAL A 159 -17.99 0.91 1.00
C VAL A 159 -18.26 2.19 1.80
N THR A 160 -17.29 2.63 2.58
CA THR A 160 -17.27 3.96 3.20
C THR A 160 -16.14 4.77 2.60
N VAL A 161 -16.46 5.92 2.01
CA VAL A 161 -15.47 6.88 1.54
C VAL A 161 -15.29 7.95 2.62
N LEU A 162 -14.05 8.14 3.05
CA LEU A 162 -13.69 9.18 4.00
C LEU A 162 -12.75 10.18 3.33
N ARG A 163 -13.23 11.42 3.17
CA ARG A 163 -12.48 12.47 2.48
C ARG A 163 -12.32 13.70 3.35
N MET A 164 -11.34 14.56 3.02
CA MET A 164 -11.29 15.91 3.56
C MET A 164 -12.29 16.81 2.82
N GLU A 165 -12.71 17.90 3.47
CA GLU A 165 -13.54 18.96 2.85
C GLU A 165 -12.88 19.67 1.67
N VAL A 166 -11.56 19.60 1.58
CA VAL A 166 -10.79 20.30 0.55
C VAL A 166 -11.05 19.78 -0.86
N PRO A 167 -11.03 20.64 -1.90
CA PRO A 167 -11.41 20.28 -3.26
C PRO A 167 -10.61 19.13 -3.87
N CYS A 168 -9.31 19.00 -3.52
CA CYS A 168 -8.46 17.95 -4.05
C CYS A 168 -8.92 16.52 -3.67
N CYS A 169 -9.67 16.37 -2.58
CA CYS A 169 -10.24 15.09 -2.17
C CYS A 169 -11.50 14.69 -2.96
N GLY A 170 -12.09 15.60 -3.74
CA GLY A 170 -13.22 15.28 -4.63
C GLY A 170 -12.91 14.20 -5.65
N GLY A 171 -11.65 14.11 -6.10
CA GLY A 171 -11.20 13.05 -7.01
C GLY A 171 -11.29 11.65 -6.42
N LEU A 172 -11.03 11.49 -5.11
CA LEU A 172 -11.16 10.19 -4.44
C LEU A 172 -12.62 9.74 -4.34
N GLU A 173 -13.52 10.67 -3.97
CA GLU A 173 -14.96 10.41 -3.95
C GLU A 173 -15.48 10.01 -5.33
N MET A 174 -15.11 10.78 -6.37
CA MET A 174 -15.53 10.48 -7.75
C MET A 174 -15.02 9.12 -8.23
N ALA A 175 -13.78 8.78 -7.93
CA ALA A 175 -13.21 7.49 -8.29
C ALA A 175 -13.94 6.35 -7.59
N ALA A 176 -14.22 6.47 -6.30
CA ALA A 176 -14.96 5.47 -5.55
C ALA A 176 -16.41 5.31 -6.04
N ARG A 177 -17.11 6.42 -6.33
CA ARG A 177 -18.47 6.42 -6.90
C ARG A 177 -18.51 5.66 -8.21
N ARG A 178 -17.66 6.04 -9.17
CA ARG A 178 -17.55 5.37 -10.46
C ARG A 178 -17.21 3.89 -10.32
N ALA A 179 -16.33 3.55 -9.40
CA ALA A 179 -15.96 2.16 -9.15
C ALA A 179 -17.14 1.32 -8.63
N VAL A 180 -17.96 1.87 -7.73
CA VAL A 180 -19.19 1.23 -7.26
C VAL A 180 -20.18 1.05 -8.42
N GLU A 181 -20.39 2.05 -9.26
CA GLU A 181 -21.26 1.98 -10.44
C GLU A 181 -20.76 0.91 -11.44
N GLN A 182 -19.45 0.84 -11.67
CA GLN A 182 -18.83 -0.07 -12.64
C GLN A 182 -18.65 -1.50 -12.15
N CYS A 183 -18.69 -1.75 -10.85
CA CYS A 183 -18.46 -3.11 -10.33
C CYS A 183 -19.61 -4.07 -10.63
N GLY A 184 -20.80 -3.57 -10.98
CA GLY A 184 -21.98 -4.37 -11.31
C GLY A 184 -22.62 -5.08 -10.13
N LYS A 185 -22.30 -4.69 -8.89
CA LYS A 185 -22.86 -5.24 -7.65
C LYS A 185 -23.68 -4.17 -6.94
N ASP A 186 -24.82 -4.56 -6.41
CA ASP A 186 -25.58 -3.72 -5.51
C ASP A 186 -24.96 -3.84 -4.10
N MET A 187 -24.37 -2.73 -3.62
CA MET A 187 -23.79 -2.69 -2.29
C MET A 187 -24.01 -1.33 -1.64
N PRO A 188 -24.28 -1.28 -0.33
CA PRO A 188 -24.41 -0.02 0.39
C PRO A 188 -23.08 0.75 0.38
N TRP A 189 -23.16 2.03 0.07
CA TRP A 189 -22.00 2.91 0.15
C TRP A 189 -22.37 4.28 0.72
N GLN A 190 -21.41 4.94 1.36
CA GLN A 190 -21.60 6.26 1.96
C GLN A 190 -20.32 7.10 1.87
N VAL A 191 -20.50 8.41 1.94
CA VAL A 191 -19.39 9.38 2.01
C VAL A 191 -19.44 10.09 3.35
N CYS A 192 -18.28 10.19 3.99
CA CYS A 192 -18.08 11.03 5.17
C CYS A 192 -17.01 12.07 4.86
N THR A 193 -17.25 13.30 5.27
CA THR A 193 -16.31 14.41 5.10
C THR A 193 -15.71 14.80 6.45
N VAL A 194 -14.39 14.75 6.52
CA VAL A 194 -13.60 15.26 7.65
C VAL A 194 -13.26 16.71 7.36
N HIS A 195 -13.57 17.59 8.28
CA HIS A 195 -13.21 18.99 8.23
C HIS A 195 -11.81 19.22 8.81
N ILE A 196 -11.17 20.33 8.46
CA ILE A 196 -9.83 20.68 8.95
C ILE A 196 -9.83 20.88 10.48
N ASP A 197 -10.96 21.27 11.04
CA ASP A 197 -11.15 21.42 12.49
C ASP A 197 -11.35 20.08 13.23
N GLY A 198 -11.33 18.95 12.52
CA GLY A 198 -11.51 17.61 13.09
C GLY A 198 -12.98 17.19 13.26
N THR A 199 -13.95 17.98 12.81
CA THR A 199 -15.37 17.55 12.79
C THR A 199 -15.64 16.63 11.58
N VAL A 200 -16.71 15.83 11.67
CA VAL A 200 -17.10 14.88 10.62
C VAL A 200 -18.56 15.03 10.27
N THR A 201 -18.86 15.18 8.98
CA THR A 201 -20.22 15.15 8.44
C THR A 201 -20.44 13.91 7.57
N LYS A 202 -21.66 13.35 7.59
CA LYS A 202 -22.12 12.31 6.67
C LYS A 202 -22.91 12.98 5.56
N ASN A 203 -22.59 12.64 4.32
CA ASN A 203 -23.28 13.13 3.12
C ASN A 203 -24.26 12.08 2.61
#